data_39750c5677faf347ae3929a4e5e2c668
#
_entry.id   39750c5677faf347ae3929a4e5e2c668
#
_cell.length_a   1.000
_cell.length_b   1.000
_cell.length_c   1.000
_cell.angle_alpha   90.00
_cell.angle_beta   90.00
_cell.angle_gamma   90.00
#
_symmetry.space_group_name_H-M   'P 1'
#
loop_
_entity.id
_entity.type
_entity.pdbx_description
1 polymer ?
#
loop_
_entity_poly.entity_id
_entity_poly.type
_entity_poly.pdbx_seq_one_letter_code
_entity_poly.pdbx_strand_id
1 'polypeptide(L)'
;AIAISGSGSISGISVGGLNDGIVDSGTLATNSVDSAELIDGSIDSSHFAAGVVGPTSGTAQATTSAGSKTFSSIPSGTTNIIISFNEVSAATGYSIDVQLGDAGGVESSGYVSSGYTLTASATTAGNSTSGFMVRLGDAAYILSGQMVLTLLDASANTWISSHFGKTDTTAIVGGGGSKSLSAELTQLYILLGSGSYDAGSINIMYW
;
A
#
# COMPACT_ATOMS: atom_id res chain seq x y z
N ALA A 1 -12.83 -51.77 -12.26
CA ALA A 1 -13.49 -50.52 -11.87
C ALA A 1 -14.41 -50.83 -10.69
N ILE A 2 -14.32 -50.08 -9.61
CA ILE A 2 -15.30 -50.16 -8.50
C ILE A 2 -16.36 -49.13 -8.81
N ALA A 3 -17.59 -49.57 -9.03
CA ALA A 3 -18.75 -48.70 -9.16
C ALA A 3 -19.57 -48.81 -7.87
N ILE A 4 -19.76 -47.69 -7.20
CA ILE A 4 -20.64 -47.62 -6.02
C ILE A 4 -21.88 -46.84 -6.43
N SER A 5 -23.03 -47.54 -6.47
CA SER A 5 -24.31 -46.90 -6.76
C SER A 5 -25.18 -46.92 -5.49
N GLY A 6 -25.83 -45.81 -5.21
CA GLY A 6 -26.68 -45.63 -4.05
C GLY A 6 -26.03 -44.85 -2.90
N SER A 7 -26.65 -44.80 -1.74
CA SER A 7 -26.20 -44.06 -0.55
C SER A 7 -25.13 -44.81 0.28
N GLY A 8 -24.25 -45.56 -0.39
CA GLY A 8 -23.17 -46.30 0.28
C GLY A 8 -22.02 -45.38 0.70
N SER A 9 -21.46 -45.61 1.91
CA SER A 9 -20.22 -44.98 2.35
C SER A 9 -19.01 -45.84 1.98
N ILE A 10 -17.90 -45.19 1.54
CA ILE A 10 -16.60 -45.84 1.36
C ILE A 10 -15.79 -45.56 2.61
N SER A 11 -15.37 -46.60 3.31
CA SER A 11 -14.46 -46.50 4.46
C SER A 11 -13.10 -47.14 4.13
N GLY A 12 -12.06 -46.66 4.77
CA GLY A 12 -10.70 -47.21 4.60
C GLY A 12 -9.87 -46.64 3.46
N ILE A 13 -10.25 -45.52 2.90
CA ILE A 13 -9.37 -44.77 2.01
C ILE A 13 -8.32 -44.06 2.88
N SER A 14 -7.07 -44.48 2.75
CA SER A 14 -5.92 -43.86 3.44
C SER A 14 -5.53 -42.52 2.76
N VAL A 15 -4.74 -41.69 3.47
CA VAL A 15 -4.14 -40.50 2.89
C VAL A 15 -3.39 -40.88 1.60
N GLY A 16 -3.68 -40.19 0.51
CA GLY A 16 -3.17 -40.50 -0.83
C GLY A 16 -3.90 -41.63 -1.58
N GLY A 17 -4.99 -42.18 -1.00
CA GLY A 17 -5.77 -43.24 -1.62
C GLY A 17 -6.64 -42.80 -2.81
N LEU A 18 -6.80 -41.50 -3.01
CA LEU A 18 -7.38 -40.90 -4.23
C LEU A 18 -6.26 -40.27 -5.04
N ASN A 19 -6.23 -40.49 -6.35
CA ASN A 19 -5.26 -39.80 -7.21
C ASN A 19 -5.54 -38.30 -7.27
N ASP A 20 -4.52 -37.50 -7.54
CA ASP A 20 -4.64 -36.07 -7.71
C ASP A 20 -5.68 -35.72 -8.80
N GLY A 21 -6.54 -34.75 -8.50
CA GLY A 21 -7.59 -34.29 -9.42
C GLY A 21 -8.87 -35.11 -9.42
N ILE A 22 -9.02 -36.15 -8.58
CA ILE A 22 -10.27 -36.91 -8.47
C ILE A 22 -11.34 -36.14 -7.67
N VAL A 23 -10.91 -35.33 -6.71
CA VAL A 23 -11.81 -34.47 -5.93
C VAL A 23 -11.84 -33.10 -6.59
N ASP A 24 -12.91 -32.80 -7.27
CA ASP A 24 -13.14 -31.53 -7.98
C ASP A 24 -14.40 -30.81 -7.44
N SER A 25 -14.76 -29.68 -8.05
CA SER A 25 -15.94 -28.90 -7.65
C SER A 25 -17.27 -29.65 -7.80
N GLY A 26 -17.33 -30.67 -8.66
CA GLY A 26 -18.50 -31.54 -8.82
C GLY A 26 -18.57 -32.64 -7.78
N THR A 27 -17.43 -32.96 -7.15
CA THR A 27 -17.32 -34.03 -6.15
C THR A 27 -17.63 -33.52 -4.74
N LEU A 28 -17.38 -32.23 -4.47
CA LEU A 28 -17.65 -31.59 -3.18
C LEU A 28 -19.05 -30.98 -3.15
N ALA A 29 -19.84 -31.32 -2.14
CA ALA A 29 -21.11 -30.65 -1.91
C ALA A 29 -20.87 -29.19 -1.48
N THR A 30 -21.85 -28.32 -1.74
CA THR A 30 -21.80 -26.93 -1.26
C THR A 30 -21.63 -26.89 0.24
N ASN A 31 -20.67 -26.12 0.75
CA ASN A 31 -20.31 -26.00 2.16
C ASN A 31 -19.80 -27.31 2.80
N SER A 32 -19.22 -28.22 2.02
CA SER A 32 -18.64 -29.47 2.53
C SER A 32 -17.20 -29.35 3.04
N VAL A 33 -16.57 -28.21 2.83
CA VAL A 33 -15.24 -27.88 3.36
C VAL A 33 -15.40 -26.65 4.23
N ASP A 34 -15.18 -26.78 5.50
CA ASP A 34 -15.23 -25.69 6.49
C ASP A 34 -13.91 -25.57 7.26
N SER A 35 -13.92 -24.85 8.37
CA SER A 35 -12.69 -24.61 9.15
C SER A 35 -12.10 -25.87 9.78
N ALA A 36 -12.86 -26.96 9.91
CA ALA A 36 -12.37 -28.20 10.50
C ALA A 36 -11.57 -29.04 9.49
N GLU A 37 -11.85 -28.89 8.18
CA GLU A 37 -11.12 -29.55 7.10
C GLU A 37 -9.89 -28.76 6.65
N LEU A 38 -9.78 -27.47 7.05
CA LEU A 38 -8.63 -26.62 6.70
C LEU A 38 -7.61 -26.64 7.85
N ILE A 39 -6.43 -27.16 7.55
CA ILE A 39 -5.31 -27.18 8.51
C ILE A 39 -4.68 -25.77 8.53
N ASP A 40 -4.35 -25.27 9.73
CA ASP A 40 -3.65 -23.99 9.89
C ASP A 40 -2.42 -23.91 8.97
N GLY A 41 -2.36 -22.84 8.16
CA GLY A 41 -1.30 -22.62 7.18
C GLY A 41 -1.44 -23.38 5.87
N SER A 42 -2.51 -24.19 5.67
CA SER A 42 -2.77 -24.88 4.39
C SER A 42 -3.35 -23.95 3.33
N ILE A 43 -3.92 -22.83 3.73
CA ILE A 43 -4.44 -21.79 2.84
C ILE A 43 -3.51 -20.57 2.92
N ASP A 44 -2.79 -20.32 1.87
CA ASP A 44 -1.90 -19.16 1.73
C ASP A 44 -2.41 -18.16 0.67
N SER A 45 -1.66 -17.11 0.42
CA SER A 45 -2.05 -16.06 -0.52
C SER A 45 -2.29 -16.54 -1.95
N SER A 46 -1.70 -17.69 -2.35
CA SER A 46 -1.89 -18.25 -3.69
C SER A 46 -3.25 -18.92 -3.88
N HIS A 47 -3.94 -19.26 -2.79
CA HIS A 47 -5.27 -19.87 -2.79
C HIS A 47 -6.41 -18.85 -2.84
N PHE A 48 -6.10 -17.58 -2.67
CA PHE A 48 -7.09 -16.51 -2.74
C PHE A 48 -7.11 -15.83 -4.11
N ALA A 49 -8.29 -15.38 -4.52
CA ALA A 49 -8.38 -14.48 -5.66
C ALA A 49 -7.63 -13.17 -5.34
N ALA A 50 -7.11 -12.50 -6.38
CA ALA A 50 -6.44 -11.23 -6.22
C ALA A 50 -7.32 -10.23 -5.43
N GLY A 51 -6.74 -9.58 -4.43
CA GLY A 51 -7.43 -8.61 -3.56
C GLY A 51 -8.16 -9.19 -2.34
N VAL A 52 -8.14 -10.51 -2.13
CA VAL A 52 -8.76 -11.16 -0.96
C VAL A 52 -7.78 -11.32 0.22
N VAL A 53 -6.48 -11.18 -0.01
CA VAL A 53 -5.46 -11.18 1.05
C VAL A 53 -5.46 -9.86 1.81
N GLY A 54 -5.25 -9.95 3.12
CA GLY A 54 -5.11 -8.77 3.99
C GLY A 54 -3.93 -7.88 3.61
N PRO A 55 -3.76 -6.74 4.31
CA PRO A 55 -2.70 -5.78 4.01
C PRO A 55 -1.31 -6.42 4.03
N THR A 56 -0.52 -6.13 3.01
CA THR A 56 0.88 -6.56 2.89
C THR A 56 1.79 -5.40 3.27
N SER A 57 2.73 -5.63 4.18
CA SER A 57 3.74 -4.64 4.55
C SER A 57 4.93 -4.70 3.59
N GLY A 58 5.36 -3.55 3.12
CA GLY A 58 6.63 -3.40 2.44
C GLY A 58 7.83 -3.53 3.39
N THR A 59 9.02 -3.33 2.86
CA THR A 59 10.25 -3.25 3.68
C THR A 59 10.54 -1.80 4.01
N ALA A 60 10.66 -1.49 5.31
CA ALA A 60 10.98 -0.15 5.76
C ALA A 60 12.34 0.32 5.20
N GLN A 61 12.37 1.54 4.69
CA GLN A 61 13.58 2.18 4.16
C GLN A 61 14.03 3.29 5.11
N ALA A 62 15.28 3.22 5.56
CA ALA A 62 15.88 4.26 6.36
C ALA A 62 16.02 5.57 5.55
N THR A 63 15.68 6.69 6.19
CA THR A 63 15.80 8.05 5.64
C THR A 63 17.01 8.77 6.25
N THR A 64 18.18 8.15 6.20
CA THR A 64 19.43 8.69 6.76
C THR A 64 20.37 9.27 5.70
N SER A 65 19.97 9.21 4.43
CA SER A 65 20.73 9.75 3.30
C SER A 65 19.87 9.75 2.04
N ALA A 66 20.35 10.41 0.97
CA ALA A 66 19.69 10.63 -0.31
C ALA A 66 18.45 11.54 -0.20
N GLY A 67 18.04 12.12 -1.33
CA GLY A 67 16.88 13.02 -1.42
C GLY A 67 15.57 12.30 -1.73
N SER A 68 15.59 10.97 -1.89
CA SER A 68 14.40 10.21 -2.28
C SER A 68 14.43 8.76 -1.82
N LYS A 69 13.24 8.14 -1.80
CA LYS A 69 13.00 6.70 -1.56
C LYS A 69 12.03 6.18 -2.59
N THR A 70 12.28 4.96 -3.08
CA THR A 70 11.43 4.29 -4.07
C THR A 70 10.88 2.99 -3.51
N PHE A 71 9.59 2.79 -3.64
CA PHE A 71 8.92 1.51 -3.41
C PHE A 71 8.41 1.02 -4.76
N SER A 72 9.02 -0.02 -5.29
CA SER A 72 8.68 -0.64 -6.58
C SER A 72 7.97 -1.97 -6.38
N SER A 73 7.49 -2.55 -7.48
CA SER A 73 6.82 -3.86 -7.49
C SER A 73 5.55 -3.89 -6.63
N ILE A 74 4.81 -2.78 -6.64
CA ILE A 74 3.46 -2.76 -6.09
C ILE A 74 2.60 -3.67 -6.97
N PRO A 75 1.91 -4.67 -6.40
CA PRO A 75 1.16 -5.64 -7.18
C PRO A 75 -0.01 -5.01 -7.94
N SER A 76 -0.31 -5.59 -9.10
CA SER A 76 -1.55 -5.30 -9.83
C SER A 76 -2.77 -5.58 -8.96
N GLY A 77 -3.81 -4.76 -9.11
CA GLY A 77 -5.03 -4.85 -8.31
C GLY A 77 -4.94 -4.15 -6.95
N THR A 78 -3.81 -3.52 -6.60
CA THR A 78 -3.72 -2.71 -5.38
C THR A 78 -4.69 -1.54 -5.44
N THR A 79 -5.51 -1.40 -4.41
CA THR A 79 -6.54 -0.35 -4.32
C THR A 79 -6.29 0.65 -3.19
N ASN A 80 -5.48 0.27 -2.22
CA ASN A 80 -5.16 1.11 -1.06
C ASN A 80 -3.68 1.00 -0.71
N ILE A 81 -3.07 2.12 -0.34
CA ILE A 81 -1.70 2.17 0.16
C ILE A 81 -1.66 3.12 1.35
N ILE A 82 -1.06 2.67 2.44
CA ILE A 82 -0.69 3.53 3.56
C ILE A 82 0.82 3.73 3.53
N ILE A 83 1.25 4.97 3.45
CA ILE A 83 2.65 5.36 3.60
C ILE A 83 2.83 5.84 5.03
N SER A 84 3.70 5.20 5.78
CA SER A 84 4.01 5.53 7.17
C SER A 84 5.36 6.22 7.26
N PHE A 85 5.38 7.38 7.91
CA PHE A 85 6.57 8.16 8.21
C PHE A 85 6.88 8.03 9.71
N ASN A 86 8.07 7.64 10.05
CA ASN A 86 8.54 7.54 11.42
C ASN A 86 9.81 8.38 11.61
N GLU A 87 9.68 9.48 12.36
CA GLU A 87 10.77 10.40 12.67
C GLU A 87 11.57 10.88 11.45
N VAL A 88 10.88 11.06 10.30
CA VAL A 88 11.52 11.50 9.06
C VAL A 88 11.89 12.95 9.14
N SER A 89 13.17 13.25 8.95
CA SER A 89 13.71 14.61 8.90
C SER A 89 14.63 14.81 7.69
N ALA A 90 14.97 16.05 7.44
CA ALA A 90 15.80 16.46 6.31
C ALA A 90 16.72 17.61 6.71
N ALA A 91 17.97 17.55 6.28
CA ALA A 91 18.97 18.58 6.52
C ALA A 91 18.58 19.95 5.94
N THR A 92 17.88 19.93 4.81
CA THR A 92 17.30 21.11 4.16
C THR A 92 16.03 20.64 3.45
N GLY A 93 14.99 21.42 3.43
CA GLY A 93 13.79 21.07 2.67
C GLY A 93 12.52 21.41 3.44
N TYR A 94 11.52 21.86 2.69
CA TYR A 94 10.26 22.37 3.23
C TYR A 94 9.06 21.47 2.90
N SER A 95 9.26 20.44 2.08
CA SER A 95 8.19 19.52 1.68
C SER A 95 8.73 18.16 1.28
N ILE A 96 7.90 17.16 1.46
CA ILE A 96 8.02 15.84 0.84
C ILE A 96 6.95 15.78 -0.24
N ASP A 97 7.32 15.42 -1.45
CA ASP A 97 6.37 15.10 -2.51
C ASP A 97 6.31 13.57 -2.70
N VAL A 98 5.11 13.02 -2.70
CA VAL A 98 4.86 11.62 -3.04
C VAL A 98 4.37 11.56 -4.48
N GLN A 99 5.17 10.95 -5.34
CA GLN A 99 4.86 10.73 -6.74
C GLN A 99 4.46 9.27 -6.96
N LEU A 100 3.47 9.08 -7.79
CA LEU A 100 3.01 7.79 -8.26
C LEU A 100 3.68 7.47 -9.59
N GLY A 101 3.87 6.19 -9.85
CA GLY A 101 4.39 5.75 -11.14
C GLY A 101 3.76 4.45 -11.60
N ASP A 102 3.73 4.26 -12.89
CA ASP A 102 3.29 3.06 -13.59
C ASP A 102 4.48 2.31 -14.22
N ALA A 103 4.22 1.36 -15.11
CA ALA A 103 5.26 0.62 -15.82
C ALA A 103 6.11 1.52 -16.77
N GLY A 104 5.62 2.69 -17.15
CA GLY A 104 6.33 3.69 -17.94
C GLY A 104 7.27 4.56 -17.12
N GLY A 105 7.17 4.52 -15.79
CA GLY A 105 7.98 5.29 -14.88
C GLY A 105 7.19 6.17 -13.91
N VAL A 106 7.91 7.03 -13.20
CA VAL A 106 7.32 7.98 -12.25
C VAL A 106 6.71 9.16 -13.00
N GLU A 107 5.47 9.49 -12.67
CA GLU A 107 4.81 10.68 -13.20
C GLU A 107 4.99 11.87 -12.26
N SER A 108 5.61 12.94 -12.75
CA SER A 108 5.94 14.15 -11.99
C SER A 108 5.09 15.36 -12.36
N SER A 109 3.89 15.15 -12.91
CA SER A 109 2.99 16.23 -13.30
C SER A 109 1.51 15.81 -13.20
N GLY A 110 0.61 16.78 -13.30
CA GLY A 110 -0.82 16.52 -13.31
C GLY A 110 -1.42 16.21 -11.93
N TYR A 111 -0.72 16.50 -10.83
CA TYR A 111 -1.27 16.41 -9.48
C TYR A 111 -2.11 17.64 -9.16
N VAL A 112 -3.20 17.40 -8.43
CA VAL A 112 -3.94 18.45 -7.73
C VAL A 112 -3.74 18.17 -6.25
N SER A 113 -2.81 18.88 -5.62
CA SER A 113 -2.40 18.60 -4.25
C SER A 113 -2.18 19.87 -3.45
N SER A 114 -2.57 19.81 -2.18
CA SER A 114 -2.30 20.86 -1.20
C SER A 114 -1.92 20.25 0.14
N GLY A 115 -1.01 20.93 0.83
CA GLY A 115 -0.61 20.57 2.18
C GLY A 115 -0.41 21.80 3.05
N TYR A 116 -0.52 21.63 4.34
CA TYR A 116 -0.29 22.67 5.33
C TYR A 116 0.52 22.19 6.52
N THR A 117 1.19 23.14 7.15
CA THR A 117 1.74 23.01 8.49
C THR A 117 0.98 23.97 9.40
N LEU A 118 0.45 23.47 10.50
CA LEU A 118 -0.23 24.25 11.53
C LEU A 118 0.60 24.25 12.79
N THR A 119 0.95 25.44 13.25
CA THR A 119 1.59 25.69 14.54
C THR A 119 0.63 26.39 15.48
N ALA A 120 1.01 26.58 16.73
CA ALA A 120 0.19 27.32 17.70
C ALA A 120 -0.11 28.77 17.29
N SER A 121 0.72 29.37 16.43
CA SER A 121 0.62 30.78 16.05
C SER A 121 0.39 31.05 14.57
N ALA A 122 0.56 30.06 13.71
CA ALA A 122 0.48 30.26 12.26
C ALA A 122 0.06 28.99 11.51
N THR A 123 -0.54 29.19 10.33
CA THR A 123 -0.74 28.14 9.33
C THR A 123 0.01 28.52 8.08
N THR A 124 0.86 27.61 7.58
CA THR A 124 1.54 27.76 6.32
C THR A 124 1.07 26.69 5.36
N ALA A 125 0.46 27.09 4.25
CA ALA A 125 -0.05 26.18 3.23
C ALA A 125 0.78 26.27 1.94
N GLY A 126 0.70 25.22 1.13
CA GLY A 126 1.26 25.15 -0.20
C GLY A 126 0.47 24.19 -1.08
N ASN A 127 0.75 24.26 -2.37
CA ASN A 127 0.19 23.35 -3.36
C ASN A 127 1.30 22.79 -4.25
N SER A 128 1.04 21.64 -4.85
CA SER A 128 1.95 21.00 -5.79
C SER A 128 1.17 20.42 -6.97
N THR A 129 1.75 20.53 -8.15
CA THR A 129 1.29 19.86 -9.37
C THR A 129 2.22 18.73 -9.79
N SER A 130 3.28 18.48 -9.01
CA SER A 130 4.33 17.50 -9.29
C SER A 130 4.29 16.27 -8.37
N GLY A 131 3.55 16.32 -7.27
CA GLY A 131 3.39 15.22 -6.32
C GLY A 131 2.34 15.53 -5.27
N PHE A 132 1.96 14.55 -4.46
CA PHE A 132 1.17 14.79 -3.25
C PHE A 132 2.08 15.41 -2.19
N MET A 133 1.84 16.69 -1.90
CA MET A 133 2.69 17.48 -1.02
C MET A 133 2.40 17.22 0.45
N VAL A 134 3.40 16.79 1.20
CA VAL A 134 3.44 16.87 2.67
C VAL A 134 4.30 18.07 3.04
N ARG A 135 3.65 19.14 3.51
CA ARG A 135 4.36 20.37 3.84
C ARG A 135 4.98 20.30 5.22
N LEU A 136 6.29 20.31 5.32
CA LEU A 136 6.99 20.32 6.61
C LEU A 136 7.10 21.73 7.21
N GLY A 137 7.43 22.72 6.40
CA GLY A 137 7.52 24.12 6.83
C GLY A 137 8.88 24.54 7.36
N ASP A 138 9.65 23.65 7.97
CA ASP A 138 10.98 23.89 8.50
C ASP A 138 11.85 22.64 8.36
N ALA A 139 13.15 22.81 8.15
CA ALA A 139 14.13 21.73 8.11
C ALA A 139 14.32 21.03 9.47
N ALA A 140 14.06 21.73 10.57
CA ALA A 140 14.12 21.16 11.91
C ALA A 140 12.92 20.25 12.26
N TYR A 141 11.91 20.17 11.40
CA TYR A 141 10.72 19.37 11.69
C TYR A 141 10.95 17.89 11.41
N ILE A 142 10.48 17.08 12.36
CA ILE A 142 10.59 15.62 12.36
C ILE A 142 9.19 15.04 12.18
N LEU A 143 8.92 14.47 11.00
CA LEU A 143 7.60 13.97 10.63
C LEU A 143 7.35 12.55 11.16
N SER A 144 6.28 12.40 11.94
CA SER A 144 5.67 11.09 12.24
C SER A 144 4.19 11.15 11.90
N GLY A 145 3.75 10.26 11.01
CA GLY A 145 2.36 10.27 10.53
C GLY A 145 2.14 9.33 9.36
N GLN A 146 1.03 9.52 8.68
CA GLN A 146 0.63 8.66 7.57
C GLN A 146 0.05 9.45 6.41
N MET A 147 0.24 8.91 5.20
CA MET A 147 -0.53 9.27 4.01
C MET A 147 -1.29 8.04 3.55
N VAL A 148 -2.57 8.20 3.30
CA VAL A 148 -3.43 7.17 2.70
C VAL A 148 -3.64 7.53 1.25
N LEU A 149 -3.42 6.56 0.37
CA LEU A 149 -3.74 6.60 -1.05
C LEU A 149 -4.85 5.59 -1.31
N THR A 150 -5.91 6.02 -1.97
CA THR A 150 -7.03 5.15 -2.35
C THR A 150 -7.31 5.29 -3.84
N LEU A 151 -7.42 4.16 -4.52
CA LEU A 151 -7.84 4.11 -5.91
C LEU A 151 -9.33 4.46 -6.01
N LEU A 152 -9.64 5.63 -6.56
CA LEU A 152 -11.01 6.11 -6.72
C LEU A 152 -11.68 5.48 -7.95
N ASP A 153 -10.96 5.38 -9.04
CA ASP A 153 -11.45 4.88 -10.32
C ASP A 153 -10.36 4.08 -11.03
N ALA A 154 -10.55 2.77 -11.09
CA ALA A 154 -9.61 1.86 -11.74
C ALA A 154 -9.56 2.04 -13.26
N SER A 155 -10.66 2.49 -13.90
CA SER A 155 -10.71 2.70 -15.35
C SER A 155 -9.91 3.93 -15.80
N ALA A 156 -9.83 4.93 -14.94
CA ALA A 156 -9.06 6.15 -15.15
C ALA A 156 -7.75 6.19 -14.36
N ASN A 157 -7.40 5.12 -13.63
CA ASN A 157 -6.26 5.03 -12.73
C ASN A 157 -6.16 6.24 -11.77
N THR A 158 -7.33 6.71 -11.28
CA THR A 158 -7.42 7.91 -10.46
C THR A 158 -7.22 7.58 -8.99
N TRP A 159 -6.22 8.18 -8.40
CA TRP A 159 -5.88 8.05 -7.00
C TRP A 159 -6.19 9.33 -6.23
N ILE A 160 -6.70 9.18 -5.02
CA ILE A 160 -6.84 10.27 -4.05
C ILE A 160 -5.90 10.04 -2.88
N SER A 161 -5.39 11.14 -2.32
CA SER A 161 -4.53 11.12 -1.14
C SER A 161 -5.15 11.92 -0.02
N SER A 162 -4.90 11.48 1.21
CA SER A 162 -5.05 12.29 2.42
C SER A 162 -3.90 12.00 3.35
N HIS A 163 -3.41 13.01 4.07
CA HIS A 163 -2.36 12.79 5.05
C HIS A 163 -2.56 13.63 6.30
N PHE A 164 -2.05 13.09 7.39
CA PHE A 164 -1.96 13.77 8.66
C PHE A 164 -0.74 13.27 9.42
N GLY A 165 -0.05 14.18 10.08
CA GLY A 165 1.12 13.84 10.87
C GLY A 165 1.48 14.91 11.89
N LYS A 166 2.31 14.51 12.83
CA LYS A 166 2.94 15.39 13.81
C LYS A 166 4.34 15.72 13.32
N THR A 167 4.74 16.99 13.45
CA THR A 167 6.13 17.41 13.24
C THR A 167 6.66 17.97 14.54
N ASP A 168 7.73 17.38 15.07
CA ASP A 168 8.33 17.82 16.32
C ASP A 168 7.30 17.97 17.48
N THR A 169 7.48 18.95 18.37
CA THR A 169 6.66 19.14 19.58
C THR A 169 5.49 20.09 19.39
N THR A 170 5.49 20.92 18.35
CA THR A 170 4.63 22.11 18.27
C THR A 170 3.81 22.25 17.01
N ALA A 171 3.98 21.39 16.01
CA ALA A 171 3.29 21.51 14.74
C ALA A 171 2.68 20.20 14.26
N ILE A 172 1.63 20.30 13.46
CA ILE A 172 1.01 19.21 12.73
C ILE A 172 0.98 19.55 11.26
N VAL A 173 0.98 18.52 10.42
CA VAL A 173 0.81 18.63 8.96
C VAL A 173 -0.44 17.89 8.52
N GLY A 174 -1.04 18.38 7.47
CA GLY A 174 -2.17 17.72 6.84
C GLY A 174 -2.35 18.18 5.40
N GLY A 175 -3.14 17.44 4.66
CA GLY A 175 -3.40 17.77 3.27
C GLY A 175 -4.00 16.60 2.50
N GLY A 176 -4.05 16.77 1.18
CA GLY A 176 -4.57 15.76 0.29
C GLY A 176 -4.56 16.20 -1.16
N GLY A 177 -5.09 15.35 -2.02
CA GLY A 177 -5.13 15.64 -3.44
C GLY A 177 -5.62 14.48 -4.30
N SER A 178 -5.52 14.67 -5.62
CA SER A 178 -5.83 13.63 -6.59
C SER A 178 -4.82 13.59 -7.74
N LYS A 179 -4.71 12.43 -8.37
CA LYS A 179 -3.86 12.19 -9.53
C LYS A 179 -4.46 11.05 -10.36
N SER A 180 -4.62 11.26 -11.66
CA SER A 180 -4.86 10.16 -12.61
C SER A 180 -3.54 9.79 -13.28
N LEU A 181 -3.16 8.51 -13.18
CA LEU A 181 -2.00 7.94 -13.87
C LEU A 181 -2.35 7.55 -15.30
N SER A 182 -1.34 7.44 -16.14
CA SER A 182 -1.49 6.96 -17.51
C SER A 182 -1.77 5.46 -17.62
N ALA A 183 -1.36 4.69 -16.60
CA ALA A 183 -1.62 3.25 -16.47
C ALA A 183 -1.70 2.85 -14.99
N GLU A 184 -1.84 1.54 -14.74
CA GLU A 184 -1.92 0.98 -13.38
C GLU A 184 -0.67 1.29 -12.56
N LEU A 185 -0.86 1.65 -11.30
CA LEU A 185 0.22 1.98 -10.37
C LEU A 185 1.12 0.76 -10.09
N THR A 186 2.43 0.95 -10.22
CA THR A 186 3.44 -0.08 -9.93
C THR A 186 4.50 0.37 -8.95
N GLN A 187 4.60 1.68 -8.69
CA GLN A 187 5.65 2.22 -7.83
C GLN A 187 5.27 3.55 -7.19
N LEU A 188 5.94 3.84 -6.07
CA LEU A 188 5.92 5.14 -5.40
C LEU A 188 7.33 5.71 -5.35
N TYR A 189 7.44 7.02 -5.57
CA TYR A 189 8.68 7.77 -5.43
C TYR A 189 8.45 8.92 -4.46
N ILE A 190 9.14 8.89 -3.32
CA ILE A 190 8.97 9.81 -2.22
C ILE A 190 10.24 10.67 -2.13
N LEU A 191 10.12 11.95 -2.45
CA LEU A 191 11.27 12.82 -2.58
C LEU A 191 11.12 14.10 -1.75
N LEU A 192 12.25 14.65 -1.35
CA LEU A 192 12.33 15.99 -0.79
C LEU A 192 12.30 17.03 -1.90
N GLY A 193 11.67 18.16 -1.66
CA GLY A 193 11.72 19.32 -2.55
C GLY A 193 13.14 19.87 -2.76
N SER A 194 14.03 19.66 -1.78
CA SER A 194 15.47 19.94 -1.88
C SER A 194 16.24 19.22 -0.75
N GLY A 195 17.56 19.05 -0.94
CA GLY A 195 18.45 18.49 0.08
C GLY A 195 18.38 16.97 0.19
N SER A 196 18.71 16.45 1.36
CA SER A 196 18.74 15.03 1.67
C SER A 196 18.05 14.74 3.00
N TYR A 197 17.50 13.55 3.11
CA TYR A 197 17.06 12.99 4.39
C TYR A 197 18.25 12.80 5.32
N ASP A 198 18.05 12.94 6.62
CA ASP A 198 19.09 12.78 7.64
C ASP A 198 18.68 11.90 8.82
N ALA A 199 17.38 11.63 9.02
CA ALA A 199 16.91 10.68 10.05
C ALA A 199 15.55 10.06 9.68
N GLY A 200 15.22 8.97 10.39
CA GLY A 200 13.92 8.32 10.33
C GLY A 200 13.82 7.15 9.38
N SER A 201 12.59 6.77 9.08
CA SER A 201 12.26 5.71 8.13
C SER A 201 10.88 5.90 7.50
N ILE A 202 10.71 5.33 6.31
CA ILE A 202 9.44 5.27 5.60
C ILE A 202 9.12 3.82 5.29
N ASN A 203 7.87 3.42 5.47
CA ASN A 203 7.37 2.13 4.99
C ASN A 203 6.03 2.30 4.30
N ILE A 204 5.63 1.29 3.51
CA ILE A 204 4.31 1.21 2.89
C ILE A 204 3.60 -0.06 3.35
N MET A 205 2.27 0.01 3.36
CA MET A 205 1.38 -1.12 3.48
C MET A 205 0.34 -0.99 2.37
N TYR A 206 0.00 -2.10 1.71
CA TYR A 206 -0.92 -2.06 0.57
C TYR A 206 -1.80 -3.31 0.50
N TRP A 207 -2.97 -3.20 -0.14
CA TRP A 207 -3.92 -4.29 -0.41
C TRP A 207 -4.83 -4.00 -1.58
#